data_99cc11276167c6aaabc765f9e3636bac
#
_entry.id   99cc11276167c6aaabc765f9e3636bac
#
_cell.length_a   1.000
_cell.length_b   1.000
_cell.length_c   1.000
_cell.angle_alpha   90.00
_cell.angle_beta   90.00
_cell.angle_gamma   90.00
#
_symmetry.space_group_name_H-M   'P 1'
#
loop_
_entity.id
_entity.type
_entity.pdbx_description
1 polymer ?
#
loop_
_entity_poly.entity_id
_entity_poly.type
_entity_poly.pdbx_seq_one_letter_code
_entity_poly.pdbx_strand_id
1 'polypeptide(L)'
;FQSYNLFPHLTAEENIMLAPRLVKRQSRSDAREKARHVLAQVGLSEKGPCYPSQLSGGQQQRVAIARSLAMEPQLMLFDEVTSALDPQLTGEVLRVMENLAAAGMTMILVTHEMAFARRVADEVIFMHQGRVWEHGPSSLLDNPATAELRDFIGNGL
;
A
#
# COMPACT_ATOMS: atom_id res chain seq x y z
N PHE A 1 -8.91 -6.76 1.22
CA PHE A 1 -10.26 -6.30 1.60
C PHE A 1 -10.77 -5.29 0.58
N GLN A 2 -11.97 -5.49 0.02
CA GLN A 2 -12.61 -4.60 -0.95
C GLN A 2 -13.04 -3.23 -0.35
N SER A 3 -12.89 -3.01 0.93
CA SER A 3 -13.18 -1.75 1.63
C SER A 3 -11.94 -1.31 2.42
N TYR A 4 -11.65 -0.01 2.35
CA TYR A 4 -10.46 0.60 2.97
C TYR A 4 -10.51 0.61 4.51
N ASN A 5 -11.61 0.14 5.11
CA ASN A 5 -11.85 0.01 6.54
C ASN A 5 -11.56 1.31 7.32
N LEU A 6 -11.85 2.45 6.71
CA LEU A 6 -11.84 3.72 7.40
C LEU A 6 -13.11 3.86 8.24
N PHE A 7 -12.98 4.47 9.41
CA PHE A 7 -14.13 4.82 10.25
C PHE A 7 -14.89 5.98 9.59
N PRO A 8 -16.14 5.79 9.13
CA PRO A 8 -16.84 6.78 8.30
C PRO A 8 -17.21 8.05 9.06
N HIS A 9 -17.31 7.99 10.40
CA HIS A 9 -17.63 9.10 11.29
C HIS A 9 -16.39 9.88 11.79
N LEU A 10 -15.20 9.49 11.36
CA LEU A 10 -13.93 10.16 11.66
C LEU A 10 -13.36 10.77 10.39
N THR A 11 -12.71 11.93 10.52
CA THR A 11 -11.92 12.53 9.44
C THR A 11 -10.70 11.67 9.08
N ALA A 12 -10.02 11.98 7.99
CA ALA A 12 -8.77 11.29 7.60
C ALA A 12 -7.71 11.44 8.71
N GLU A 13 -7.51 12.65 9.25
CA GLU A 13 -6.59 12.91 10.37
C GLU A 13 -6.97 12.07 11.60
N GLU A 14 -8.25 12.03 11.96
CA GLU A 14 -8.71 11.28 13.12
C GLU A 14 -8.60 9.76 12.95
N ASN A 15 -8.87 9.23 11.75
CA ASN A 15 -8.62 7.84 11.41
C ASN A 15 -7.16 7.43 11.65
N ILE A 16 -6.23 8.29 11.28
CA ILE A 16 -4.78 8.05 11.44
C ILE A 16 -4.37 8.18 12.91
N MET A 17 -4.92 9.16 13.63
CA MET A 17 -4.58 9.41 15.04
C MET A 17 -5.05 8.32 16.00
N LEU A 18 -6.03 7.52 15.62
CA LEU A 18 -6.74 6.63 16.54
C LEU A 18 -5.79 5.60 17.18
N ALA A 19 -5.05 4.84 16.39
CA ALA A 19 -4.15 3.80 16.89
C ALA A 19 -2.94 4.37 17.68
N PRO A 20 -2.23 5.42 17.23
CA PRO A 20 -1.20 6.08 18.03
C PRO A 20 -1.69 6.54 19.42
N ARG A 21 -2.92 7.05 19.51
CA ARG A 21 -3.48 7.48 20.80
C ARG A 21 -3.87 6.32 21.70
N LEU A 22 -4.54 5.32 21.16
CA LEU A 22 -5.09 4.21 21.97
C LEU A 22 -4.04 3.18 22.32
N VAL A 23 -3.14 2.83 21.39
CA VAL A 23 -2.16 1.76 21.54
C VAL A 23 -0.84 2.30 22.08
N LYS A 24 -0.29 3.34 21.45
CA LYS A 24 0.98 3.96 21.86
C LYS A 24 0.81 5.01 22.98
N ARG A 25 -0.42 5.33 23.36
CA ARG A 25 -0.77 6.33 24.41
C ARG A 25 -0.15 7.72 24.13
N GLN A 26 0.03 8.07 22.86
CA GLN A 26 0.55 9.37 22.47
C GLN A 26 -0.43 10.49 22.86
N SER A 27 0.12 11.68 23.12
CA SER A 27 -0.71 12.87 23.33
C SER A 27 -1.52 13.20 22.08
N ARG A 28 -2.59 14.01 22.22
CA ARG A 28 -3.37 14.43 21.06
C ARG A 28 -2.56 15.29 20.09
N SER A 29 -1.64 16.12 20.60
CA SER A 29 -0.74 16.96 19.82
C SER A 29 0.20 16.09 18.97
N ASP A 30 0.90 15.14 19.61
CA ASP A 30 1.90 14.31 18.94
C ASP A 30 1.26 13.39 17.88
N ALA A 31 0.10 12.80 18.23
CA ALA A 31 -0.66 11.98 17.27
C ALA A 31 -1.15 12.80 16.06
N ARG A 32 -1.51 14.08 16.27
CA ARG A 32 -1.92 14.99 15.19
C ARG A 32 -0.73 15.38 14.31
N GLU A 33 0.41 15.71 14.89
CA GLU A 33 1.62 16.01 14.15
C GLU A 33 2.05 14.82 13.29
N LYS A 34 2.05 13.61 13.86
CA LYS A 34 2.29 12.37 13.15
C LYS A 34 1.30 12.15 12.01
N ALA A 35 0.00 12.36 12.25
CA ALA A 35 -1.02 12.21 11.22
C ALA A 35 -0.78 13.14 10.03
N ARG A 36 -0.43 14.40 10.29
CA ARG A 36 -0.09 15.37 9.24
C ARG A 36 1.16 14.94 8.46
N HIS A 37 2.18 14.47 9.16
CA HIS A 37 3.41 13.98 8.54
C HIS A 37 3.12 12.80 7.58
N VAL A 38 2.40 11.76 8.03
CA VAL A 38 2.10 10.61 7.17
C VAL A 38 1.11 10.95 6.05
N LEU A 39 0.17 11.89 6.26
CA LEU A 39 -0.68 12.41 5.20
C LEU A 39 0.14 13.09 4.09
N ALA A 40 1.17 13.85 4.46
CA ALA A 40 2.09 14.45 3.50
C ALA A 40 2.87 13.38 2.70
N GLN A 41 3.35 12.33 3.37
CA GLN A 41 4.05 11.22 2.71
C GLN A 41 3.21 10.51 1.64
N VAL A 42 1.89 10.44 1.84
CA VAL A 42 0.97 9.84 0.86
C VAL A 42 0.32 10.87 -0.09
N GLY A 43 0.81 12.13 -0.08
CA GLY A 43 0.33 13.19 -0.97
C GLY A 43 -1.08 13.69 -0.66
N LEU A 44 -1.49 13.70 0.62
CA LEU A 44 -2.83 14.09 1.08
C LEU A 44 -2.79 15.17 2.17
N SER A 45 -1.81 16.06 2.18
CA SER A 45 -1.63 17.09 3.23
C SER A 45 -2.92 17.88 3.52
N GLU A 46 -3.67 18.27 2.48
CA GLU A 46 -4.87 19.09 2.59
C GLU A 46 -6.15 18.28 2.91
N LYS A 47 -6.05 16.93 2.92
CA LYS A 47 -7.21 16.05 3.11
C LYS A 47 -7.45 15.62 4.56
N GLY A 48 -6.62 16.09 5.49
CA GLY A 48 -6.76 15.78 6.93
C GLY A 48 -8.19 15.99 7.48
N PRO A 49 -8.87 17.13 7.23
CA PRO A 49 -10.21 17.39 7.74
C PRO A 49 -11.34 16.69 6.96
N CYS A 50 -11.06 16.01 5.82
CA CYS A 50 -12.10 15.34 5.03
C CYS A 50 -12.56 14.02 5.67
N TYR A 51 -13.86 13.73 5.58
CA TYR A 51 -14.43 12.43 5.90
C TYR A 51 -14.23 11.43 4.75
N PRO A 52 -14.24 10.11 5.02
CA PRO A 52 -14.09 9.10 3.95
C PRO A 52 -15.05 9.28 2.77
N SER A 53 -16.29 9.68 3.01
CA SER A 53 -17.30 9.94 1.97
C SER A 53 -16.95 11.11 1.03
N GLN A 54 -16.00 11.96 1.41
CA GLN A 54 -15.51 13.11 0.63
C GLN A 54 -14.21 12.79 -0.13
N LEU A 55 -13.72 11.56 -0.03
CA LEU A 55 -12.47 11.10 -0.62
C LEU A 55 -12.75 10.11 -1.77
N SER A 56 -11.97 10.20 -2.85
CA SER A 56 -11.97 9.17 -3.89
C SER A 56 -11.46 7.82 -3.34
N GLY A 57 -11.73 6.71 -4.04
CA GLY A 57 -11.23 5.38 -3.65
C GLY A 57 -9.71 5.35 -3.44
N GLY A 58 -8.95 5.92 -4.38
CA GLY A 58 -7.49 6.02 -4.25
C GLY A 58 -7.03 6.90 -3.10
N GLN A 59 -7.78 7.98 -2.77
CA GLN A 59 -7.50 8.80 -1.60
C GLN A 59 -7.80 8.04 -0.30
N GLN A 60 -8.91 7.29 -0.22
CA GLN A 60 -9.22 6.45 0.92
C GLN A 60 -8.15 5.36 1.14
N GLN A 61 -7.69 4.73 0.05
CA GLN A 61 -6.60 3.75 0.11
C GLN A 61 -5.32 4.38 0.66
N ARG A 62 -4.95 5.56 0.18
CA ARG A 62 -3.77 6.28 0.69
C ARG A 62 -3.91 6.70 2.16
N VAL A 63 -5.11 7.06 2.63
CA VAL A 63 -5.37 7.27 4.06
C VAL A 63 -5.22 5.98 4.86
N ALA A 64 -5.66 4.83 4.33
CA ALA A 64 -5.46 3.53 4.98
C ALA A 64 -3.97 3.16 5.10
N ILE A 65 -3.17 3.44 4.07
CA ILE A 65 -1.71 3.30 4.11
C ILE A 65 -1.10 4.23 5.16
N ALA A 66 -1.47 5.51 5.16
CA ALA A 66 -1.01 6.49 6.15
C ALA A 66 -1.35 6.10 7.60
N ARG A 67 -2.54 5.53 7.81
CA ARG A 67 -2.95 5.00 9.13
C ARG A 67 -2.02 3.89 9.60
N SER A 68 -1.58 3.02 8.70
CA SER A 68 -0.62 1.96 9.03
C SER A 68 0.77 2.53 9.30
N LEU A 69 1.24 3.49 8.49
CA LEU A 69 2.52 4.18 8.66
C LEU A 69 2.63 4.93 9.99
N ALA A 70 1.52 5.49 10.50
CA ALA A 70 1.49 6.20 11.78
C ALA A 70 1.88 5.30 12.98
N MET A 71 1.79 3.99 12.81
CA MET A 71 2.24 3.01 13.81
C MET A 71 3.74 2.71 13.74
N GLU A 72 4.47 3.31 12.78
CA GLU A 72 5.92 3.11 12.58
C GLU A 72 6.26 1.62 12.46
N PRO A 73 5.66 0.90 11.52
CA PRO A 73 5.89 -0.53 11.38
C PRO A 73 7.30 -0.80 10.84
N GLN A 74 7.89 -1.92 11.27
CA GLN A 74 9.14 -2.43 10.69
C GLN A 74 8.90 -3.17 9.37
N LEU A 75 7.69 -3.69 9.16
CA LEU A 75 7.25 -4.43 7.98
C LEU A 75 5.82 -4.05 7.64
N MET A 76 5.52 -3.81 6.38
CA MET A 76 4.17 -3.64 5.87
C MET A 76 3.76 -4.80 4.96
N LEU A 77 2.54 -5.27 5.12
CA LEU A 77 1.93 -6.29 4.28
C LEU A 77 0.84 -5.65 3.43
N PHE A 78 0.95 -5.80 2.12
CA PHE A 78 -0.02 -5.30 1.15
C PHE A 78 -0.61 -6.47 0.36
N ASP A 79 -1.92 -6.63 0.45
CA ASP A 79 -2.65 -7.69 -0.22
C ASP A 79 -3.61 -7.06 -1.25
N GLU A 80 -3.21 -7.12 -2.52
CA GLU A 80 -3.98 -6.61 -3.69
C GLU A 80 -4.59 -5.22 -3.49
N VAL A 81 -3.80 -4.28 -2.98
CA VAL A 81 -4.29 -2.94 -2.56
C VAL A 81 -4.86 -2.09 -3.71
N THR A 82 -4.67 -2.48 -4.95
CA THR A 82 -5.14 -1.77 -6.15
C THR A 82 -6.32 -2.46 -6.84
N SER A 83 -6.69 -3.69 -6.45
CA SER A 83 -7.70 -4.50 -7.16
C SER A 83 -9.10 -3.87 -7.24
N ALA A 84 -9.45 -2.99 -6.32
CA ALA A 84 -10.74 -2.29 -6.27
C ALA A 84 -10.68 -0.86 -6.84
N LEU A 85 -9.57 -0.45 -7.46
CA LEU A 85 -9.37 0.89 -8.00
C LEU A 85 -9.43 0.89 -9.52
N ASP A 86 -9.87 2.00 -10.08
CA ASP A 86 -9.71 2.24 -11.52
C ASP A 86 -8.22 2.48 -11.87
N PRO A 87 -7.82 2.28 -13.15
CA PRO A 87 -6.42 2.39 -13.56
C PRO A 87 -5.76 3.73 -13.24
N GLN A 88 -6.53 4.83 -13.25
CA GLN A 88 -5.98 6.16 -12.96
C GLN A 88 -5.62 6.29 -11.48
N LEU A 89 -6.50 5.83 -10.60
CA LEU A 89 -6.29 5.87 -9.14
C LEU A 89 -5.25 4.84 -8.68
N THR A 90 -5.15 3.70 -9.38
CA THR A 90 -4.10 2.70 -9.18
C THR A 90 -2.72 3.32 -9.24
N GLY A 91 -2.42 4.13 -10.27
CA GLY A 91 -1.13 4.78 -10.43
C GLY A 91 -0.74 5.70 -9.27
N GLU A 92 -1.70 6.36 -8.62
CA GLU A 92 -1.44 7.21 -7.45
C GLU A 92 -1.03 6.39 -6.22
N VAL A 93 -1.68 5.26 -6.00
CA VAL A 93 -1.36 4.35 -4.88
C VAL A 93 -0.01 3.67 -5.08
N LEU A 94 0.25 3.15 -6.29
CA LEU A 94 1.53 2.51 -6.63
C LEU A 94 2.71 3.47 -6.45
N ARG A 95 2.56 4.75 -6.82
CA ARG A 95 3.60 5.77 -6.60
C ARG A 95 3.90 5.99 -5.12
N VAL A 96 2.90 5.95 -4.25
CA VAL A 96 3.14 6.01 -2.79
C VAL A 96 3.96 4.80 -2.34
N MET A 97 3.65 3.60 -2.82
CA MET A 97 4.39 2.39 -2.47
C MET A 97 5.83 2.42 -3.02
N GLU A 98 6.05 2.94 -4.22
CA GLU A 98 7.39 3.18 -4.78
C GLU A 98 8.22 4.12 -3.88
N ASN A 99 7.61 5.20 -3.41
CA ASN A 99 8.28 6.14 -2.50
C ASN A 99 8.62 5.48 -1.15
N LEU A 100 7.75 4.62 -0.63
CA LEU A 100 8.02 3.87 0.60
C LEU A 100 9.17 2.87 0.42
N ALA A 101 9.21 2.15 -0.71
CA ALA A 101 10.33 1.26 -1.07
C ALA A 101 11.64 2.04 -1.15
N ALA A 102 11.67 3.16 -1.87
CA ALA A 102 12.83 4.03 -2.00
C ALA A 102 13.30 4.62 -0.67
N ALA A 103 12.39 4.79 0.30
CA ALA A 103 12.71 5.21 1.67
C ALA A 103 13.21 4.06 2.57
N GLY A 104 13.36 2.83 2.04
CA GLY A 104 13.87 1.66 2.76
C GLY A 104 12.82 0.93 3.61
N MET A 105 11.53 1.12 3.35
CA MET A 105 10.46 0.38 4.04
C MET A 105 10.47 -1.08 3.60
N THR A 106 10.58 -2.00 4.56
CA THR A 106 10.41 -3.42 4.29
C THR A 106 8.94 -3.74 4.00
N MET A 107 8.67 -4.37 2.86
CA MET A 107 7.30 -4.65 2.42
C MET A 107 7.17 -6.07 1.86
N ILE A 108 6.03 -6.71 2.10
CA ILE A 108 5.58 -7.89 1.36
C ILE A 108 4.34 -7.48 0.58
N LEU A 109 4.36 -7.72 -0.73
CA LEU A 109 3.34 -7.28 -1.66
C LEU A 109 2.71 -8.50 -2.36
N VAL A 110 1.40 -8.63 -2.28
CA VAL A 110 0.63 -9.49 -3.18
C VAL A 110 0.04 -8.60 -4.25
N THR A 111 0.43 -8.81 -5.51
CA THR A 111 0.03 -7.93 -6.61
C THR A 111 -0.01 -8.66 -7.95
N HIS A 112 -0.84 -8.19 -8.84
CA HIS A 112 -0.85 -8.53 -10.27
C HIS A 112 -0.26 -7.39 -11.15
N GLU A 113 0.23 -6.32 -10.52
CA GLU A 113 0.84 -5.19 -11.21
C GLU A 113 2.31 -5.50 -11.57
N MET A 114 2.54 -6.26 -12.65
CA MET A 114 3.87 -6.77 -13.00
C MET A 114 4.89 -5.66 -13.30
N ALA A 115 4.45 -4.57 -13.95
CA ALA A 115 5.31 -3.43 -14.23
C ALA A 115 5.78 -2.72 -12.94
N PHE A 116 4.93 -2.67 -11.92
CA PHE A 116 5.26 -2.15 -10.60
C PHE A 116 6.22 -3.11 -9.87
N ALA A 117 5.90 -4.42 -9.84
CA ALA A 117 6.74 -5.42 -9.19
C ALA A 117 8.18 -5.41 -9.73
N ARG A 118 8.36 -5.29 -11.06
CA ARG A 118 9.69 -5.17 -11.69
C ARG A 118 10.51 -3.99 -11.18
N ARG A 119 9.85 -2.86 -10.85
CA ARG A 119 10.54 -1.64 -10.42
C ARG A 119 10.91 -1.63 -8.94
N VAL A 120 10.14 -2.32 -8.09
CA VAL A 120 10.25 -2.15 -6.63
C VAL A 120 10.68 -3.40 -5.89
N ALA A 121 10.47 -4.59 -6.46
CA ALA A 121 10.78 -5.83 -5.77
C ALA A 121 12.28 -6.14 -5.83
N ASP A 122 12.88 -6.44 -4.68
CA ASP A 122 14.20 -7.05 -4.60
C ASP A 122 14.10 -8.54 -4.93
N GLU A 123 13.03 -9.19 -4.41
CA GLU A 123 12.73 -10.61 -4.62
C GLU A 123 11.29 -10.82 -5.03
N VAL A 124 11.07 -11.83 -5.86
CA VAL A 124 9.76 -12.26 -6.37
C VAL A 124 9.54 -13.72 -5.99
N ILE A 125 8.35 -14.00 -5.48
CA ILE A 125 7.87 -15.34 -5.18
C ILE A 125 6.61 -15.59 -6.03
N PHE A 126 6.70 -16.47 -7.01
CA PHE A 126 5.55 -16.91 -7.79
C PHE A 126 4.89 -18.11 -7.13
N MET A 127 3.61 -17.97 -6.82
CA MET A 127 2.80 -19.05 -6.23
C MET A 127 1.83 -19.61 -7.28
N HIS A 128 1.84 -20.92 -7.41
CA HIS A 128 0.91 -21.65 -8.29
C HIS A 128 0.37 -22.87 -7.55
N GLN A 129 -0.95 -23.10 -7.63
CA GLN A 129 -1.65 -24.20 -6.97
C GLN A 129 -1.35 -24.35 -5.47
N GLY A 130 -1.25 -23.21 -4.75
CA GLY A 130 -1.00 -23.20 -3.31
C GLY A 130 0.45 -23.53 -2.89
N ARG A 131 1.41 -23.50 -3.83
CA ARG A 131 2.83 -23.80 -3.59
C ARG A 131 3.69 -22.67 -4.13
N VAL A 132 4.87 -22.48 -3.52
CA VAL A 132 5.93 -21.68 -4.13
C VAL A 132 6.44 -22.45 -5.34
N TRP A 133 6.26 -21.88 -6.53
CA TRP A 133 6.57 -22.51 -7.82
C TRP A 133 7.90 -22.01 -8.36
N GLU A 134 8.12 -20.70 -8.24
CA GLU A 134 9.35 -20.05 -8.68
C GLU A 134 9.69 -18.90 -7.73
N HIS A 135 10.98 -18.68 -7.46
CA HIS A 135 11.46 -17.66 -6.56
C HIS A 135 12.83 -17.15 -7.04
N GLY A 136 13.03 -15.85 -6.96
CA GLY A 136 14.29 -15.22 -7.35
C GLY A 136 14.22 -13.69 -7.37
N PRO A 137 15.27 -13.01 -7.81
CA PRO A 137 15.31 -11.56 -7.94
C PRO A 137 14.25 -11.05 -8.94
N SER A 138 13.97 -9.75 -8.93
CA SER A 138 12.96 -9.14 -9.82
C SER A 138 13.19 -9.40 -11.32
N SER A 139 14.44 -9.66 -11.74
CA SER A 139 14.77 -10.08 -13.10
C SER A 139 14.13 -11.42 -13.51
N LEU A 140 13.62 -12.20 -12.55
CA LEU A 140 12.80 -13.38 -12.81
C LEU A 140 11.56 -13.05 -13.66
N LEU A 141 10.99 -11.86 -13.48
CA LEU A 141 9.83 -11.40 -14.26
C LEU A 141 10.17 -11.10 -15.73
N ASP A 142 11.44 -10.90 -16.05
CA ASP A 142 11.90 -10.68 -17.44
C ASP A 142 12.29 -12.00 -18.13
N ASN A 143 12.75 -12.97 -17.34
CA ASN A 143 13.23 -14.28 -17.84
C ASN A 143 12.65 -15.42 -16.99
N PRO A 144 11.33 -15.68 -17.04
CA PRO A 144 10.70 -16.75 -16.27
C PRO A 144 11.20 -18.11 -16.71
N ALA A 145 11.59 -18.97 -15.75
CA ALA A 145 12.07 -20.31 -16.04
C ALA A 145 10.92 -21.27 -16.37
N THR A 146 9.77 -21.10 -15.71
CA THR A 146 8.59 -21.97 -15.87
C THR A 146 7.63 -21.44 -16.94
N ALA A 147 6.87 -22.35 -17.57
CA ALA A 147 5.80 -21.96 -18.49
C ALA A 147 4.68 -21.26 -17.77
N GLU A 148 4.36 -21.69 -16.56
CA GLU A 148 3.27 -21.15 -15.72
C GLU A 148 3.50 -19.68 -15.36
N LEU A 149 4.73 -19.29 -14.98
CA LEU A 149 5.06 -17.88 -14.70
C LEU A 149 5.04 -17.07 -16.00
N ARG A 150 5.53 -17.63 -17.11
CA ARG A 150 5.50 -16.96 -18.42
C ARG A 150 4.09 -16.65 -18.87
N ASP A 151 3.20 -17.63 -18.75
CA ASP A 151 1.78 -17.49 -19.10
C ASP A 151 1.08 -16.49 -18.19
N PHE A 152 1.41 -16.50 -16.89
CA PHE A 152 0.86 -15.54 -15.93
C PHE A 152 1.25 -14.09 -16.26
N ILE A 153 2.51 -13.86 -16.60
CA ILE A 153 3.00 -12.53 -17.00
C ILE A 153 2.41 -12.12 -18.36
N GLY A 154 2.31 -13.04 -19.32
CA GLY A 154 1.80 -12.78 -20.67
C GLY A 154 0.30 -12.48 -20.73
N ASN A 155 -0.49 -13.02 -19.80
CA ASN A 155 -1.94 -12.78 -19.70
C ASN A 155 -2.30 -11.53 -18.87
N GLY A 156 -1.32 -10.88 -18.23
CA GLY A 156 -1.50 -9.70 -17.39
C GLY A 156 -1.07 -8.38 -18.04
N LEU A 157 -0.82 -8.39 -19.36
CA LEU A 157 -0.45 -7.21 -20.17
C LEU A 157 -1.60 -6.78 -21.06
#